data_fc77b19429c16419e9b17f7aae9fd5cc
#
_entry.id   fc77b19429c16419e9b17f7aae9fd5cc
#
_cell.length_a   1.000
_cell.length_b   1.000
_cell.length_c   1.000
_cell.angle_alpha   90.00
_cell.angle_beta   90.00
_cell.angle_gamma   90.00
#
_symmetry.space_group_name_H-M   'P 1'
#
loop_
_entity.id
_entity.type
_entity.pdbx_description
1 polymer ?
#
loop_
_entity_poly.entity_id
_entity_poly.type
_entity_poly.pdbx_seq_one_letter_code
_entity_poly.pdbx_strand_id
1 'polypeptide(L)'
;RLLSRGLGDVYKRQAGYREVTLLGQNVNAYHGEGPAGIDYSLAGLIWELDKIDRLERIRFTTSHPNDMREDLIDAHANCSKLMPYLHLPIQSGSDRILKRMNRSHTAQFYMDLIAKIRKARPDIILSGDFIVGFPEETNADFEATLNLIREVNYGQAYSFKYSTRPGTPAAVRDQLPETVKTE
;
A
#
# COMPACT_ATOMS: atom_id res chain seq x y z
N ARG A 1 8.85 -20.35 18.93
CA ARG A 1 8.90 -18.99 18.33
C ARG A 1 7.53 -18.30 18.25
N LEU A 2 6.44 -19.04 18.09
CA LEU A 2 5.05 -18.51 18.11
C LEU A 2 4.60 -18.05 19.50
N LEU A 3 5.06 -18.70 20.56
CA LEU A 3 4.77 -18.33 21.95
C LEU A 3 5.29 -16.95 22.34
N SER A 4 6.41 -16.49 21.75
CA SER A 4 6.95 -15.16 22.02
C SER A 4 6.14 -14.03 21.37
N ARG A 5 5.43 -14.28 20.25
CA ARG A 5 4.54 -13.31 19.62
C ARG A 5 3.23 -13.15 20.41
N GLY A 6 2.62 -14.25 20.82
CA GLY A 6 1.40 -14.21 21.66
C GLY A 6 1.63 -13.55 23.02
N LEU A 7 2.79 -13.76 23.64
CA LEU A 7 3.14 -13.06 24.90
C LEU A 7 3.33 -11.56 24.69
N GLY A 8 3.88 -11.13 23.55
CA GLY A 8 4.00 -9.72 23.20
C GLY A 8 2.65 -9.01 23.11
N ASP A 9 1.66 -9.65 22.52
CA ASP A 9 0.31 -9.12 22.37
C ASP A 9 -0.45 -9.08 23.69
N VAL A 10 -0.30 -10.11 24.53
CA VAL A 10 -0.85 -10.13 25.90
C VAL A 10 -0.22 -9.02 26.75
N TYR A 11 1.10 -8.85 26.69
CA TYR A 11 1.78 -7.78 27.43
C TYR A 11 1.33 -6.39 26.98
N LYS A 12 1.24 -6.14 25.68
CA LYS A 12 0.74 -4.87 25.14
C LYS A 12 -0.68 -4.57 25.58
N ARG A 13 -1.57 -5.56 25.54
CA ARG A 13 -2.95 -5.44 26.01
C ARG A 13 -3.02 -5.10 27.50
N GLN A 14 -2.18 -5.72 28.35
CA GLN A 14 -2.09 -5.42 29.79
C GLN A 14 -1.52 -4.03 30.05
N ALA A 15 -0.66 -3.52 29.19
CA ALA A 15 -0.12 -2.16 29.23
C ALA A 15 -1.12 -1.07 28.77
N GLY A 16 -2.34 -1.46 28.34
CA GLY A 16 -3.41 -0.52 27.98
C GLY A 16 -3.33 0.10 26.60
N TYR A 17 -2.55 -0.48 25.68
CA TYR A 17 -2.50 -0.03 24.28
C TYR A 17 -3.85 -0.22 23.60
N ARG A 18 -4.32 0.83 22.91
CA ARG A 18 -5.60 0.86 22.21
C ARG A 18 -5.46 0.84 20.69
N GLU A 19 -4.26 1.02 20.17
CA GLU A 19 -3.98 1.06 18.75
C GLU A 19 -2.80 0.15 18.42
N VAL A 20 -2.89 -0.55 17.29
CA VAL A 20 -1.80 -1.34 16.71
C VAL A 20 -1.60 -0.94 15.27
N THR A 21 -0.34 -0.77 14.86
CA THR A 21 0.04 -0.59 13.47
C THR A 21 0.87 -1.77 13.02
N LEU A 22 0.40 -2.48 12.00
CA LEU A 22 1.11 -3.59 11.37
C LEU A 22 2.10 -3.03 10.35
N LEU A 23 3.37 -3.41 10.48
CA LEU A 23 4.46 -2.88 9.68
C LEU A 23 5.17 -3.99 8.91
N GLY A 24 5.59 -3.68 7.70
CA GLY A 24 6.37 -4.56 6.83
C GLY A 24 6.74 -3.85 5.53
N GLN A 25 7.45 -4.52 4.63
CA GLN A 25 7.81 -3.95 3.31
C GLN A 25 6.65 -4.07 2.31
N ASN A 26 5.83 -5.11 2.44
CA ASN A 26 4.61 -5.34 1.69
C ASN A 26 3.64 -6.07 2.64
N VAL A 27 2.93 -5.31 3.45
CA VAL A 27 2.13 -5.86 4.56
C VAL A 27 0.94 -6.66 4.06
N ASN A 28 0.32 -6.25 2.96
CA ASN A 28 -0.84 -6.96 2.42
C ASN A 28 -0.51 -8.30 1.72
N ALA A 29 0.77 -8.59 1.50
CA ALA A 29 1.24 -9.93 1.12
C ALA A 29 1.50 -10.86 2.33
N TYR A 30 1.14 -10.45 3.54
CA TYR A 30 1.37 -11.26 4.74
C TYR A 30 0.68 -12.62 4.64
N HIS A 31 1.46 -13.65 4.95
CA HIS A 31 1.02 -15.02 5.17
C HIS A 31 1.62 -15.53 6.46
N GLY A 32 0.85 -16.15 7.30
CA GLY A 32 1.31 -16.69 8.57
C GLY A 32 0.46 -17.85 9.02
N GLU A 33 1.11 -18.79 9.74
CA GLU A 33 0.42 -19.89 10.39
C GLU A 33 -0.36 -19.35 11.58
N GLY A 34 -1.67 -19.52 11.53
CA GLY A 34 -2.60 -19.15 12.60
C GLY A 34 -2.85 -20.31 13.58
N PRO A 35 -3.78 -20.10 14.52
CA PRO A 35 -4.23 -21.18 15.41
C PRO A 35 -4.69 -22.40 14.62
N ALA A 36 -4.37 -23.59 15.11
CA ALA A 36 -4.71 -24.89 14.49
C ALA A 36 -4.08 -25.15 13.11
N GLY A 37 -2.97 -24.48 12.75
CA GLY A 37 -2.27 -24.72 11.49
C GLY A 37 -2.98 -24.17 10.26
N ILE A 38 -3.92 -23.25 10.44
CA ILE A 38 -4.63 -22.57 9.34
C ILE A 38 -3.78 -21.38 8.88
N ASP A 39 -3.55 -21.28 7.58
CA ASP A 39 -2.88 -20.10 7.01
C ASP A 39 -3.77 -18.86 7.12
N TYR A 40 -3.19 -17.80 7.69
CA TYR A 40 -3.83 -16.49 7.80
C TYR A 40 -3.24 -15.53 6.79
N SER A 41 -4.14 -14.86 6.03
CA SER A 41 -3.84 -13.64 5.30
C SER A 41 -3.77 -12.45 6.27
N LEU A 42 -3.38 -11.26 5.76
CA LEU A 42 -3.48 -10.03 6.55
C LEU A 42 -4.92 -9.79 7.03
N ALA A 43 -5.91 -10.05 6.18
CA ALA A 43 -7.32 -9.94 6.57
C ALA A 43 -7.66 -10.89 7.73
N GLY A 44 -7.21 -12.14 7.67
CA GLY A 44 -7.39 -13.09 8.78
C GLY A 44 -6.76 -12.59 10.08
N LEU A 45 -5.54 -12.03 10.01
CA LEU A 45 -4.89 -11.42 11.18
C LEU A 45 -5.68 -10.22 11.71
N ILE A 46 -6.22 -9.36 10.84
CA ILE A 46 -7.04 -8.21 11.22
C ILE A 46 -8.29 -8.67 11.97
N TRP A 47 -8.98 -9.72 11.49
CA TRP A 47 -10.15 -10.28 12.16
C TRP A 47 -9.81 -10.88 13.54
N GLU A 48 -8.64 -11.48 13.70
CA GLU A 48 -8.21 -11.93 15.04
C GLU A 48 -7.89 -10.76 15.97
N LEU A 49 -7.30 -9.69 15.47
CA LEU A 49 -7.06 -8.49 16.25
C LEU A 49 -8.36 -7.77 16.63
N ASP A 50 -9.38 -7.82 15.77
CA ASP A 50 -10.69 -7.23 16.04
C ASP A 50 -11.40 -7.84 17.26
N LYS A 51 -11.11 -9.11 17.56
CA LYS A 51 -11.64 -9.82 18.75
C LYS A 51 -11.03 -9.37 20.07
N ILE A 52 -9.94 -8.60 20.05
CA ILE A 52 -9.25 -8.16 21.25
C ILE A 52 -10.04 -7.03 21.91
N ASP A 53 -10.60 -7.27 23.08
CA ASP A 53 -11.23 -6.24 23.91
C ASP A 53 -10.25 -5.09 24.16
N ARG A 54 -10.65 -3.87 24.25
CA ARG A 54 -9.84 -2.66 24.45
C ARG A 54 -8.95 -2.25 23.26
N LEU A 55 -8.73 -3.07 22.24
CA LEU A 55 -8.15 -2.59 21.00
C LEU A 55 -9.22 -1.79 20.25
N GLU A 56 -8.91 -0.56 19.92
CA GLU A 56 -9.87 0.37 19.31
C GLU A 56 -9.52 0.64 17.84
N ARG A 57 -8.24 0.58 17.49
CA ARG A 57 -7.77 0.93 16.16
C ARG A 57 -6.71 -0.04 15.65
N ILE A 58 -6.92 -0.46 14.43
CA ILE A 58 -5.97 -1.29 13.66
C ILE A 58 -5.54 -0.47 12.45
N ARG A 59 -4.24 -0.38 12.22
CA ARG A 59 -3.64 0.23 11.03
C ARG A 59 -2.63 -0.70 10.41
N PHE A 60 -2.40 -0.54 9.14
CA PHE A 60 -1.26 -1.15 8.46
C PHE A 60 -0.69 -0.17 7.42
N THR A 61 0.58 -0.36 7.06
CA THR A 61 1.28 0.51 6.11
C THR A 61 2.03 -0.33 5.09
N THR A 62 2.35 0.28 3.94
CA THR A 62 3.17 -0.33 2.90
C THR A 62 2.48 -1.52 2.22
N SER A 63 1.50 -1.19 1.39
CA SER A 63 0.75 -2.16 0.59
C SER A 63 1.19 -2.14 -0.87
N HIS A 64 0.91 -3.24 -1.58
CA HIS A 64 1.12 -3.34 -3.02
C HIS A 64 -0.21 -3.61 -3.74
N PRO A 65 -0.52 -2.94 -4.88
CA PRO A 65 -1.81 -3.08 -5.55
C PRO A 65 -2.19 -4.52 -5.89
N ASN A 66 -1.24 -5.35 -6.32
CA ASN A 66 -1.50 -6.74 -6.70
C ASN A 66 -1.86 -7.66 -5.52
N ASP A 67 -1.49 -7.26 -4.30
CA ASP A 67 -1.76 -8.04 -3.09
C ASP A 67 -2.99 -7.52 -2.33
N MET A 68 -3.74 -6.57 -2.93
CA MET A 68 -5.01 -6.08 -2.39
C MET A 68 -6.12 -7.05 -2.76
N ARG A 69 -6.29 -8.08 -1.94
CA ARG A 69 -7.24 -9.19 -2.16
C ARG A 69 -8.64 -8.84 -1.67
N GLU A 70 -9.63 -9.62 -2.13
CA GLU A 70 -11.04 -9.44 -1.76
C GLU A 70 -11.27 -9.51 -0.24
N ASP A 71 -10.60 -10.44 0.43
CA ASP A 71 -10.70 -10.62 1.87
C ASP A 71 -10.25 -9.37 2.65
N LEU A 72 -9.24 -8.67 2.13
CA LEU A 72 -8.76 -7.42 2.75
C LEU A 72 -9.69 -6.24 2.44
N ILE A 73 -10.30 -6.21 1.25
CA ILE A 73 -11.35 -5.23 0.90
C ILE A 73 -12.57 -5.44 1.81
N ASP A 74 -12.97 -6.69 2.03
CA ASP A 74 -14.05 -7.05 2.96
C ASP A 74 -13.72 -6.63 4.41
N ALA A 75 -12.48 -6.83 4.84
CA ALA A 75 -12.04 -6.35 6.16
C ALA A 75 -12.16 -4.81 6.27
N HIS A 76 -11.82 -4.04 5.23
CA HIS A 76 -12.05 -2.60 5.23
C HIS A 76 -13.53 -2.23 5.31
N ALA A 77 -14.41 -3.01 4.66
CA ALA A 77 -15.84 -2.76 4.69
C ALA A 77 -16.47 -3.05 6.07
N ASN A 78 -16.06 -4.13 6.72
CA ASN A 78 -16.82 -4.74 7.80
C ASN A 78 -16.09 -4.74 9.16
N CYS A 79 -14.77 -4.59 9.22
CA CYS A 79 -14.04 -4.48 10.49
C CYS A 79 -14.06 -3.04 11.00
N SER A 80 -14.80 -2.81 12.07
CA SER A 80 -15.01 -1.46 12.65
C SER A 80 -13.74 -0.85 13.24
N LYS A 81 -12.81 -1.67 13.71
CA LYS A 81 -11.53 -1.22 14.27
C LYS A 81 -10.47 -0.95 13.21
N LEU A 82 -10.65 -1.45 11.98
CA LEU A 82 -9.75 -1.13 10.88
C LEU A 82 -9.98 0.30 10.43
N MET A 83 -8.94 1.12 10.55
CA MET A 83 -9.06 2.55 10.21
C MET A 83 -9.29 2.75 8.72
N PRO A 84 -10.12 3.76 8.33
CA PRO A 84 -10.43 4.07 6.94
C PRO A 84 -9.27 4.80 6.26
N TYR A 85 -8.11 4.20 6.26
CA TYR A 85 -6.89 4.73 5.64
C TYR A 85 -6.12 3.59 4.98
N LEU A 86 -5.74 3.79 3.73
CA LEU A 86 -4.96 2.82 2.98
C LEU A 86 -3.83 3.52 2.20
N HIS A 87 -2.59 3.17 2.53
CA HIS A 87 -1.43 3.55 1.75
C HIS A 87 -1.19 2.50 0.64
N LEU A 88 -1.44 2.87 -0.61
CA LEU A 88 -1.38 1.97 -1.77
C LEU A 88 -0.61 2.63 -2.93
N PRO A 89 0.73 2.61 -2.89
CA PRO A 89 1.56 3.26 -3.88
C PRO A 89 1.45 2.63 -5.27
N ILE A 90 1.14 3.43 -6.30
CA ILE A 90 1.17 3.01 -7.70
C ILE A 90 2.52 3.29 -8.37
N GLN A 91 3.19 4.36 -7.99
CA GLN A 91 4.47 4.89 -8.46
C GLN A 91 4.41 5.73 -9.75
N SER A 92 3.55 5.43 -10.72
CA SER A 92 3.34 6.20 -11.95
C SER A 92 1.94 5.94 -12.52
N GLY A 93 1.37 6.90 -13.22
CA GLY A 93 0.13 6.74 -13.99
C GLY A 93 0.35 6.26 -15.41
N SER A 94 1.58 6.09 -15.86
CA SER A 94 1.93 5.60 -17.19
C SER A 94 2.25 4.10 -17.17
N ASP A 95 1.50 3.30 -17.92
CA ASP A 95 1.75 1.86 -18.06
C ASP A 95 3.15 1.57 -18.62
N ARG A 96 3.65 2.45 -19.51
CA ARG A 96 4.98 2.36 -20.06
C ARG A 96 6.05 2.50 -18.97
N ILE A 97 5.88 3.46 -18.08
CA ILE A 97 6.80 3.71 -16.96
C ILE A 97 6.64 2.62 -15.90
N LEU A 98 5.41 2.22 -15.56
CA LEU A 98 5.16 1.09 -14.65
C LEU A 98 5.91 -0.17 -15.10
N LYS A 99 5.82 -0.52 -16.39
CA LYS A 99 6.56 -1.66 -16.96
C LYS A 99 8.08 -1.50 -16.82
N ARG A 100 8.60 -0.27 -17.01
CA ARG A 100 10.04 0.03 -16.84
C ARG A 100 10.50 -0.02 -15.39
N MET A 101 9.60 0.27 -14.46
CA MET A 101 9.81 0.11 -13.01
C MET A 101 9.64 -1.35 -12.56
N ASN A 102 9.43 -2.29 -13.49
CA ASN A 102 9.14 -3.71 -13.21
C ASN A 102 7.86 -3.89 -12.37
N ARG A 103 6.84 -3.06 -12.62
CA ARG A 103 5.51 -3.21 -12.03
C ARG A 103 4.64 -4.05 -12.95
N SER A 104 3.92 -5.02 -12.37
CA SER A 104 3.07 -5.97 -13.10
C SER A 104 1.61 -5.51 -13.23
N HIS A 105 1.24 -4.40 -12.60
CA HIS A 105 -0.08 -3.79 -12.72
C HIS A 105 -0.07 -2.62 -13.72
N THR A 106 -1.26 -2.30 -14.23
CA THR A 106 -1.51 -1.14 -15.08
C THR A 106 -2.22 -0.03 -14.31
N ALA A 107 -2.24 1.18 -14.87
CA ALA A 107 -3.01 2.30 -14.33
C ALA A 107 -4.51 1.96 -14.28
N GLN A 108 -5.05 1.32 -15.34
CA GLN A 108 -6.47 0.92 -15.37
C GLN A 108 -6.79 -0.12 -14.29
N PHE A 109 -5.96 -1.15 -14.12
CA PHE A 109 -6.13 -2.12 -13.02
C PHE A 109 -6.18 -1.41 -11.66
N TYR A 110 -5.29 -0.44 -11.45
CA TYR A 110 -5.25 0.33 -10.21
C TYR A 110 -6.53 1.15 -10.01
N MET A 111 -7.03 1.83 -11.06
CA MET A 111 -8.27 2.61 -11.00
C MET A 111 -9.48 1.74 -10.66
N ASP A 112 -9.60 0.56 -11.29
CA ASP A 112 -10.66 -0.40 -11.02
C ASP A 112 -10.60 -0.90 -9.57
N LEU A 113 -9.39 -1.15 -9.06
CA LEU A 113 -9.17 -1.54 -7.67
C LEU A 113 -9.60 -0.43 -6.70
N ILE A 114 -9.21 0.82 -6.96
CA ILE A 114 -9.63 1.96 -6.14
C ILE A 114 -11.16 2.13 -6.13
N ALA A 115 -11.80 2.00 -7.28
CA ALA A 115 -13.27 2.06 -7.37
C ALA A 115 -13.94 0.98 -6.50
N LYS A 116 -13.38 -0.25 -6.52
CA LYS A 116 -13.85 -1.36 -5.69
C LYS A 116 -13.67 -1.10 -4.20
N ILE A 117 -12.49 -0.62 -3.79
CA ILE A 117 -12.19 -0.27 -2.40
C ILE A 117 -13.14 0.82 -1.90
N ARG A 118 -13.34 1.89 -2.67
CA ARG A 118 -14.26 2.98 -2.31
C ARG A 118 -15.72 2.55 -2.25
N LYS A 119 -16.12 1.60 -3.11
CA LYS A 119 -17.47 1.02 -3.02
C LYS A 119 -17.66 0.26 -1.71
N ALA A 120 -16.65 -0.46 -1.25
CA ALA A 120 -16.66 -1.23 -0.01
C ALA A 120 -16.55 -0.32 1.24
N ARG A 121 -15.71 0.72 1.16
CA ARG A 121 -15.46 1.68 2.24
C ARG A 121 -15.48 3.12 1.69
N PRO A 122 -16.65 3.79 1.61
CA PRO A 122 -16.76 5.10 0.97
C PRO A 122 -15.96 6.24 1.63
N ASP A 123 -15.72 6.15 2.93
CA ASP A 123 -14.96 7.12 3.73
C ASP A 123 -13.45 6.87 3.74
N ILE A 124 -12.96 5.89 2.95
CA ILE A 124 -11.54 5.54 2.96
C ILE A 124 -10.66 6.67 2.40
N ILE A 125 -9.64 7.03 3.16
CA ILE A 125 -8.60 7.96 2.74
C ILE A 125 -7.47 7.17 2.10
N LEU A 126 -7.13 7.52 0.87
CA LEU A 126 -6.04 6.90 0.12
C LEU A 126 -4.78 7.73 0.22
N SER A 127 -3.65 7.07 0.31
CA SER A 127 -2.33 7.66 0.23
C SER A 127 -1.49 6.90 -0.80
N GLY A 128 -0.66 7.62 -1.55
CA GLY A 128 0.17 7.04 -2.58
C GLY A 128 1.52 7.71 -2.74
N ASP A 129 2.46 6.98 -3.30
CA ASP A 129 3.79 7.46 -3.67
C ASP A 129 3.93 7.47 -5.19
N PHE A 130 4.64 8.47 -5.68
CA PHE A 130 4.92 8.68 -7.09
C PHE A 130 6.41 8.95 -7.29
N ILE A 131 6.99 8.34 -8.31
CA ILE A 131 8.36 8.62 -8.75
C ILE A 131 8.27 9.40 -10.05
N VAL A 132 8.79 10.61 -10.06
CA VAL A 132 8.87 11.48 -11.22
C VAL A 132 10.30 11.58 -11.74
N GLY A 133 10.46 11.83 -13.03
CA GLY A 133 11.78 11.86 -13.66
C GLY A 133 12.45 10.50 -13.74
N PHE A 134 11.67 9.42 -13.85
CA PHE A 134 12.20 8.08 -14.10
C PHE A 134 12.89 8.06 -15.47
N PRO A 135 13.99 7.28 -15.68
CA PRO A 135 14.67 7.21 -16.95
C PRO A 135 13.74 7.03 -18.14
N GLU A 136 13.88 7.91 -19.13
CA GLU A 136 13.09 7.94 -20.37
C GLU A 136 11.60 8.34 -20.17
N GLU A 137 11.21 8.88 -19.02
CA GLU A 137 9.87 9.43 -18.81
C GLU A 137 9.65 10.64 -19.73
N THR A 138 8.55 10.65 -20.45
CA THR A 138 8.15 11.76 -21.33
C THR A 138 7.12 12.65 -20.64
N ASN A 139 6.89 13.84 -21.18
CA ASN A 139 5.82 14.73 -20.70
C ASN A 139 4.46 14.04 -20.75
N ALA A 140 4.19 13.21 -21.76
CA ALA A 140 2.94 12.45 -21.84
C ALA A 140 2.80 11.44 -20.70
N ASP A 141 3.89 10.79 -20.27
CA ASP A 141 3.88 9.88 -19.12
C ASP A 141 3.66 10.63 -17.81
N PHE A 142 4.28 11.77 -17.67
CA PHE A 142 4.10 12.64 -16.51
C PHE A 142 2.66 13.14 -16.40
N GLU A 143 2.07 13.63 -17.52
CA GLU A 143 0.67 14.04 -17.57
C GLU A 143 -0.29 12.88 -17.25
N ALA A 144 0.00 11.66 -17.70
CA ALA A 144 -0.77 10.48 -17.31
C ALA A 144 -0.75 10.27 -15.78
N THR A 145 0.40 10.50 -15.14
CA THR A 145 0.53 10.42 -13.68
C THR A 145 -0.28 11.52 -12.98
N LEU A 146 -0.21 12.77 -13.46
CA LEU A 146 -1.01 13.87 -12.91
C LEU A 146 -2.52 13.62 -13.05
N ASN A 147 -2.96 13.10 -14.20
CA ASN A 147 -4.36 12.78 -14.43
C ASN A 147 -4.85 11.67 -13.48
N LEU A 148 -4.06 10.63 -13.28
CA LEU A 148 -4.37 9.59 -12.30
C LEU A 148 -4.47 10.17 -10.88
N ILE A 149 -3.56 11.04 -10.48
CA ILE A 149 -3.59 11.68 -9.15
C ILE A 149 -4.89 12.48 -8.97
N ARG A 150 -5.30 13.26 -9.98
CA ARG A 150 -6.54 14.06 -9.96
C ARG A 150 -7.78 13.17 -9.87
N GLU A 151 -7.81 12.09 -10.65
CA GLU A 151 -8.95 11.16 -10.70
C GLU A 151 -9.08 10.35 -9.42
N VAL A 152 -7.97 9.84 -8.88
CA VAL A 152 -7.98 9.11 -7.61
C VAL A 152 -8.31 10.01 -6.43
N ASN A 153 -8.03 11.30 -6.48
CA ASN A 153 -8.29 12.24 -5.39
C ASN A 153 -7.76 11.72 -4.04
N TYR A 154 -6.43 11.62 -3.94
CA TYR A 154 -5.75 11.17 -2.74
C TYR A 154 -5.91 12.14 -1.58
N GLY A 155 -6.02 11.62 -0.36
CA GLY A 155 -5.88 12.42 0.86
C GLY A 155 -4.44 12.83 1.13
N GLN A 156 -3.48 11.99 0.70
CA GLN A 156 -2.04 12.27 0.77
C GLN A 156 -1.33 11.69 -0.45
N ALA A 157 -0.53 12.49 -1.13
CA ALA A 157 0.30 12.06 -2.26
C ALA A 157 1.73 12.54 -2.04
N TYR A 158 2.67 11.63 -2.11
CA TYR A 158 4.09 11.93 -1.99
C TYR A 158 4.78 11.73 -3.31
N SER A 159 5.48 12.74 -3.80
CA SER A 159 6.27 12.67 -5.02
C SER A 159 7.76 12.67 -4.70
N PHE A 160 8.49 11.78 -5.37
CA PHE A 160 9.94 11.63 -5.22
C PHE A 160 10.60 11.76 -6.58
N LYS A 161 11.62 12.60 -6.69
CA LYS A 161 12.48 12.60 -7.87
C LYS A 161 13.23 11.28 -7.94
N TYR A 162 13.24 10.66 -9.12
CA TYR A 162 14.03 9.45 -9.31
C TYR A 162 15.51 9.70 -8.98
N SER A 163 16.07 8.87 -8.15
CA SER A 163 17.51 8.82 -7.86
C SER A 163 18.09 7.49 -8.30
N THR A 164 19.22 7.57 -8.97
CA THR A 164 19.92 6.38 -9.49
C THR A 164 20.37 5.46 -8.35
N ARG A 165 20.04 4.19 -8.47
CA ARG A 165 20.49 3.16 -7.51
C ARG A 165 21.45 2.20 -8.21
N PRO A 166 22.72 2.12 -7.80
CA PRO A 166 23.70 1.21 -8.39
C PRO A 166 23.19 -0.24 -8.41
N GLY A 167 23.47 -0.95 -9.49
CA GLY A 167 23.06 -2.35 -9.67
C GLY A 167 21.62 -2.57 -10.16
N THR A 168 20.86 -1.50 -10.39
CA THR A 168 19.52 -1.63 -10.99
C THR A 168 19.55 -1.42 -12.51
N PRO A 169 18.66 -2.08 -13.29
CA PRO A 169 18.55 -1.84 -14.74
C PRO A 169 18.26 -0.37 -15.09
N ALA A 170 17.59 0.37 -14.22
CA ALA A 170 17.28 1.79 -14.43
C ALA A 170 18.54 2.68 -14.32
N ALA A 171 19.57 2.25 -13.59
CA ALA A 171 20.78 3.03 -13.36
C ALA A 171 21.64 3.23 -14.61
N VAL A 172 21.52 2.30 -15.58
CA VAL A 172 22.31 2.31 -16.83
C VAL A 172 21.55 2.89 -18.02
N ARG A 173 20.32 3.35 -17.82
CA ARG A 173 19.51 4.00 -18.86
C ARG A 173 19.78 5.49 -18.94
N ASP A 174 19.34 6.11 -20.02
CA ASP A 174 19.43 7.56 -20.20
C ASP A 174 18.66 8.28 -19.11
N GLN A 175 19.38 9.05 -18.31
CA GLN A 175 18.82 9.80 -17.19
C GLN A 175 18.26 11.14 -17.68
N LEU A 176 17.13 11.55 -17.11
CA LEU A 176 16.62 12.91 -17.32
C LEU A 176 17.49 13.93 -16.59
N PRO A 177 17.70 15.13 -17.19
CA PRO A 177 18.38 16.22 -16.51
C PRO A 177 17.70 16.61 -15.19
N GLU A 178 18.50 16.98 -14.19
CA GLU A 178 17.95 17.41 -12.88
C GLU A 178 17.05 18.65 -12.98
N THR A 179 17.28 19.52 -13.96
CA THR A 179 16.40 20.68 -14.25
C THR A 179 14.99 20.22 -14.60
N VAL A 180 14.84 19.21 -15.47
CA VAL A 180 13.54 18.65 -15.86
C VAL A 180 12.83 17.96 -14.71
N LYS A 181 13.58 17.28 -13.83
CA LYS A 181 12.98 16.62 -12.66
C LYS A 181 12.51 17.61 -11.59
N THR A 182 12.91 18.88 -11.68
CA THR A 182 12.63 19.90 -10.67
C THR A 182 11.46 20.81 -11.07
N GLU A 183 11.17 20.92 -12.37
CA GLU A 183 9.96 21.57 -12.87
C GLU A 183 8.71 20.83 -12.43
#